data_c9df500d0d5d30b1bb04bcb3c1a9a8a9
#
_entry.id   c9df500d0d5d30b1bb04bcb3c1a9a8a9
#
_cell.length_a   1.000
_cell.length_b   1.000
_cell.length_c   1.000
_cell.angle_alpha   90.00
_cell.angle_beta   90.00
_cell.angle_gamma   90.00
#
_symmetry.space_group_name_H-M   'P 1'
#
loop_
_entity.id
_entity.type
_entity.pdbx_description
1 polymer ?
#
loop_
_entity_poly.entity_id
_entity_poly.type
_entity_poly.pdbx_seq_one_letter_code
_entity_poly.pdbx_strand_id
1 'polypeptide(L)'
;GHGEEGGHGEEGGHGEEGEKEEGDTAGTEEDDPKKPEPIVEEGENIVINPAGSGGTRYLLVEIFLLRKDVGDKKFPAEIKKNAKLLEAVTVETLSAQSAQALSDPATKERLKHTLKLAYQEKLGSKHPIEELIVSKWIMQ
;
A
#
# COMPACT_ATOMS: atom_id res chain seq x y z
N GLY A 1 -34.56 -30.78 13.48
CA GLY A 1 -34.32 -30.46 13.11
C GLY A 1 -33.91 -30.15 12.65
N HIS A 2 -34.05 -30.18 13.07
CA HIS A 2 -33.67 -29.67 12.58
C HIS A 2 -33.07 -29.08 11.97
N GLY A 3 -32.96 -29.18 12.06
CA GLY A 3 -32.43 -28.65 11.52
C GLY A 3 -31.97 -28.10 10.96
N GLU A 4 -32.00 -27.92 11.11
CA GLU A 4 -31.63 -27.35 10.57
C GLU A 4 -31.13 -26.67 10.00
N GLU A 5 -31.21 -26.98 10.42
CA GLU A 5 -30.76 -26.37 9.83
C GLU A 5 -30.21 -25.78 9.09
N GLY A 6 -30.37 -26.34 9.50
CA GLY A 6 -29.86 -25.85 8.80
C GLY A 6 -29.31 -25.25 8.08
N GLY A 7 -29.27 -25.30 8.30
CA GLY A 7 -28.83 -24.74 7.67
C GLY A 7 -28.27 -24.13 7.16
N HIS A 8 -28.06 -23.97 7.40
CA HIS A 8 -27.47 -23.25 6.84
C HIS A 8 -26.91 -22.66 6.20
N GLY A 9 -26.94 -23.05 6.51
CA GLY A 9 -26.51 -22.58 5.88
C GLY A 9 -25.98 -21.93 5.30
N GLU A 10 -25.82 -21.60 5.49
CA GLU A 10 -25.43 -20.98 4.95
C GLU A 10 -24.85 -20.37 4.55
N GLU A 11 -24.82 -20.51 4.86
CA GLU A 11 -24.37 -19.91 4.35
C GLU A 11 -23.78 -19.45 3.76
N GLY A 12 -23.96 -20.00 4.23
CA GLY A 12 -23.53 -19.64 3.56
C GLY A 12 -22.98 -19.06 3.00
N GLY A 13 -22.93 -19.18 3.37
CA GLY A 13 -22.62 -18.74 2.76
C GLY A 13 -22.14 -18.16 2.45
N HIS A 14 -21.96 -18.05 2.86
CA HIS A 14 -21.61 -17.41 2.37
C HIS A 14 -21.24 -16.90 1.96
N GLY A 15 -21.30 -17.26 2.60
CA GLY A 15 -21.05 -16.82 2.09
C GLY A 15 -20.55 -16.27 1.72
N GLU A 16 -20.22 -16.06 1.96
CA GLU A 16 -19.88 -15.54 1.44
C GLU A 16 -19.54 -14.91 0.88
N GLU A 17 -19.47 -15.09 1.33
CA GLU A 17 -19.27 -14.49 0.66
C GLU A 17 -19.07 -13.69 0.15
N GLY A 18 -19.11 -13.99 0.86
CA GLY A 18 -19.05 -13.28 0.28
C GLY A 18 -18.83 -12.60 -0.11
N GLU A 19 -18.56 -12.48 0.02
CA GLU A 19 -18.50 -11.79 -0.56
C GLU A 19 -18.44 -11.13 -1.23
N LYS A 20 -18.30 -11.27 -0.86
CA LYS A 20 -18.36 -10.57 -1.63
C LYS A 20 -18.28 -9.80 -2.05
N GLU A 21 -18.15 -9.70 -1.59
CA GLU A 21 -18.06 -8.93 -2.14
C GLU A 21 -17.98 -8.21 -2.54
N GLU A 22 -17.85 -8.26 -2.19
CA GLU A 22 -17.82 -7.56 -2.77
C GLU A 22 -17.77 -6.97 -3.34
N GLY A 23 -17.76 -7.15 -3.08
CA GLY A 23 -17.79 -6.60 -3.69
C GLY A 23 -17.79 -6.22 -4.34
N ASP A 24 -17.87 -6.14 -4.32
CA ASP A 24 -17.89 -5.62 -5.01
C ASP A 24 -18.05 -5.17 -5.93
N THR A 25 -18.38 -5.47 -5.96
CA THR A 25 -18.70 -5.11 -7.01
C THR A 25 -18.39 -4.20 -7.92
N ALA A 26 -19.03 -4.01 -7.95
CA ALA A 26 -18.57 -2.84 -8.71
C ALA A 26 -17.08 -2.79 -8.67
N GLY A 27 -16.59 -3.52 -7.79
CA GLY A 27 -15.17 -3.59 -7.65
C GLY A 27 -14.45 -4.05 -8.89
N THR A 28 -15.16 -4.76 -9.76
CA THR A 28 -14.49 -5.32 -10.92
C THR A 28 -13.96 -4.25 -11.85
N GLU A 29 -14.75 -3.23 -12.15
CA GLU A 29 -14.24 -2.19 -13.05
C GLU A 29 -13.23 -1.30 -12.37
N GLU A 30 -13.21 -1.31 -11.04
CA GLU A 30 -12.24 -0.54 -10.30
C GLU A 30 -10.94 -1.29 -10.12
N ASP A 31 -10.95 -2.60 -10.32
CA ASP A 31 -9.72 -3.37 -10.20
C ASP A 31 -9.07 -3.53 -11.56
N ASP A 32 -8.47 -2.45 -12.00
CA ASP A 32 -7.63 -2.46 -13.20
C ASP A 32 -6.24 -2.91 -12.75
N PRO A 33 -5.78 -4.10 -13.19
CA PRO A 33 -4.49 -4.61 -12.73
C PRO A 33 -3.30 -3.73 -13.13
N LYS A 34 -3.50 -2.80 -14.06
CA LYS A 34 -2.44 -1.88 -14.45
C LYS A 34 -2.53 -0.57 -13.69
N LYS A 35 -3.52 -0.42 -12.82
CA LYS A 35 -3.68 0.79 -12.04
C LYS A 35 -2.81 0.71 -10.80
N PRO A 36 -1.99 1.75 -10.52
CA PRO A 36 -1.23 1.79 -9.27
C PRO A 36 -2.15 1.88 -8.05
N GLU A 37 -1.73 1.22 -6.97
CA GLU A 37 -2.49 1.19 -5.73
C GLU A 37 -1.81 2.05 -4.68
N PRO A 38 -2.52 2.97 -4.01
CA PRO A 38 -1.91 3.81 -2.99
C PRO A 38 -1.61 3.00 -1.73
N ILE A 39 -0.49 3.31 -1.07
CA ILE A 39 -0.16 2.61 0.16
C ILE A 39 -0.89 3.19 1.36
N VAL A 40 -1.34 4.46 1.26
CA VAL A 40 -2.27 5.06 2.21
C VAL A 40 -3.46 5.51 1.40
N GLU A 41 -4.48 6.02 2.09
CA GLU A 41 -5.68 6.45 1.39
C GLU A 41 -5.32 7.51 0.33
N GLU A 42 -5.88 7.34 -0.86
CA GLU A 42 -5.55 8.23 -1.97
C GLU A 42 -5.92 9.66 -1.60
N GLY A 43 -5.02 10.58 -1.91
CA GLY A 43 -5.19 11.97 -1.54
C GLY A 43 -4.56 12.34 -0.22
N GLU A 44 -4.18 11.35 0.57
CA GLU A 44 -3.50 11.61 1.83
C GLU A 44 -1.99 11.53 1.65
N ASN A 45 -1.26 12.27 2.47
CA ASN A 45 0.19 12.28 2.43
C ASN A 45 0.75 11.57 3.63
N ILE A 46 1.91 10.95 3.44
CA ILE A 46 2.73 10.51 4.56
C ILE A 46 3.65 11.68 4.88
N VAL A 47 3.65 12.11 6.15
CA VAL A 47 4.43 13.25 6.59
C VAL A 47 5.72 12.75 7.25
N ILE A 48 6.85 13.20 6.75
CA ILE A 48 8.15 12.77 7.23
C ILE A 48 8.87 13.95 7.86
N ASN A 49 9.39 13.76 9.06
CA ASN A 49 10.27 14.74 9.72
C ASN A 49 11.71 14.32 9.46
N PRO A 50 12.46 15.08 8.64
CA PRO A 50 13.85 14.69 8.36
C PRO A 50 14.71 14.73 9.61
N ALA A 51 15.72 13.86 9.64
CA ALA A 51 16.68 13.81 10.75
C ALA A 51 17.36 15.16 10.88
N GLY A 52 17.53 15.60 12.12
CA GLY A 52 18.25 16.84 12.40
C GLY A 52 17.47 18.11 12.13
N SER A 53 16.21 18.02 11.70
CA SER A 53 15.43 19.21 11.39
C SER A 53 14.76 19.82 12.63
N GLY A 54 14.71 19.06 13.72
CA GLY A 54 14.06 19.54 14.93
C GLY A 54 12.57 19.83 14.75
N GLY A 55 11.95 19.18 13.77
CA GLY A 55 10.54 19.41 13.51
C GLY A 55 10.23 20.65 12.70
N THR A 56 11.26 21.33 12.16
CA THR A 56 11.06 22.54 11.39
C THR A 56 10.85 22.29 9.90
N ARG A 57 11.16 21.08 9.43
CA ARG A 57 11.02 20.73 8.03
C ARG A 57 10.16 19.48 7.92
N TYR A 58 9.45 19.37 6.81
CA TYR A 58 8.60 18.22 6.53
C TYR A 58 8.73 17.81 5.08
N LEU A 59 8.71 16.50 4.84
CA LEU A 59 8.60 15.97 3.48
C LEU A 59 7.23 15.33 3.37
N LEU A 60 6.45 15.75 2.38
CA LEU A 60 5.15 15.16 2.09
C LEU A 60 5.32 14.16 0.96
N VAL A 61 4.88 12.92 1.20
CA VAL A 61 5.13 11.81 0.27
C VAL A 61 3.80 11.12 -0.03
N GLU A 62 3.60 10.83 -1.30
CA GLU A 62 2.49 9.97 -1.72
C GLU A 62 3.06 8.90 -2.63
N ILE A 63 2.81 7.63 -2.29
CA ILE A 63 3.43 6.49 -2.96
C ILE A 63 2.35 5.52 -3.41
N PHE A 64 2.51 5.01 -4.62
CA PHE A 64 1.65 3.97 -5.19
C PHE A 64 2.52 2.78 -5.57
N LEU A 65 1.90 1.60 -5.58
CA LEU A 65 2.58 0.36 -5.98
C LEU A 65 1.84 -0.24 -7.17
N LEU A 66 2.60 -0.68 -8.16
CA LEU A 66 2.06 -1.35 -9.31
C LEU A 66 2.35 -2.84 -9.17
N ARG A 67 1.32 -3.67 -9.31
CA ARG A 67 1.50 -5.12 -9.22
C ARG A 67 2.23 -5.64 -10.43
N LYS A 68 3.09 -6.62 -10.22
CA LYS A 68 3.82 -7.24 -11.32
C LYS A 68 2.97 -8.26 -12.04
N ASP A 69 2.17 -9.01 -11.31
CA ASP A 69 1.34 -10.08 -11.86
C ASP A 69 -0.08 -9.55 -12.01
N VAL A 70 -0.52 -9.36 -13.27
CA VAL A 70 -1.85 -8.84 -13.54
C VAL A 70 -2.94 -9.80 -13.04
N GLY A 71 -2.58 -11.07 -12.82
CA GLY A 71 -3.51 -12.05 -12.27
C GLY A 71 -3.62 -12.03 -10.77
N ASP A 72 -2.83 -11.19 -10.10
CA ASP A 72 -2.87 -11.10 -8.64
C ASP A 72 -4.04 -10.25 -8.22
N LYS A 73 -5.19 -10.87 -8.09
CA LYS A 73 -6.43 -10.17 -7.76
C LYS A 73 -6.48 -9.71 -6.32
N LYS A 74 -5.60 -10.25 -5.48
CA LYS A 74 -5.57 -9.91 -4.06
C LYS A 74 -4.65 -8.75 -3.75
N PHE A 75 -3.90 -8.28 -4.75
CA PHE A 75 -2.90 -7.25 -4.53
C PHE A 75 -3.46 -6.00 -3.83
N PRO A 76 -4.58 -5.42 -4.29
CA PRO A 76 -5.12 -4.24 -3.61
C PRO A 76 -5.50 -4.51 -2.16
N ALA A 77 -6.10 -5.67 -1.89
CA ALA A 77 -6.51 -6.01 -0.54
C ALA A 77 -5.30 -6.25 0.36
N GLU A 78 -4.22 -6.83 -0.18
CA GLU A 78 -3.01 -7.05 0.59
C GLU A 78 -2.33 -5.74 0.96
N ILE A 79 -2.35 -4.76 0.05
CA ILE A 79 -1.83 -3.45 0.37
C ILE A 79 -2.63 -2.82 1.50
N LYS A 80 -3.96 -2.86 1.43
CA LYS A 80 -4.80 -2.31 2.48
C LYS A 80 -4.57 -3.01 3.81
N LYS A 81 -4.45 -4.33 3.76
CA LYS A 81 -4.22 -5.13 4.97
C LYS A 81 -2.92 -4.74 5.65
N ASN A 82 -1.90 -4.40 4.88
CA ASN A 82 -0.58 -4.10 5.40
C ASN A 82 -0.29 -2.59 5.43
N ALA A 83 -1.30 -1.75 5.22
CA ALA A 83 -1.09 -0.31 5.06
C ALA A 83 -0.32 0.31 6.22
N LYS A 84 -0.64 -0.07 7.45
CA LYS A 84 0.06 0.48 8.61
C LYS A 84 1.54 0.10 8.61
N LEU A 85 1.84 -1.14 8.21
CA LEU A 85 3.23 -1.58 8.15
C LEU A 85 3.98 -0.86 7.03
N LEU A 86 3.34 -0.66 5.88
CA LEU A 86 3.97 0.04 4.78
C LEU A 86 4.24 1.50 5.14
N GLU A 87 3.28 2.13 5.80
CA GLU A 87 3.46 3.51 6.25
C GLU A 87 4.59 3.61 7.28
N ALA A 88 4.63 2.69 8.24
CA ALA A 88 5.66 2.71 9.28
C ALA A 88 7.04 2.55 8.67
N VAL A 89 7.19 1.64 7.71
CA VAL A 89 8.47 1.45 7.03
C VAL A 89 8.88 2.72 6.30
N THR A 90 7.91 3.38 5.66
CA THR A 90 8.20 4.63 4.94
C THR A 90 8.71 5.70 5.89
N VAL A 91 8.00 5.89 7.00
CA VAL A 91 8.40 6.90 7.98
C VAL A 91 9.78 6.57 8.54
N GLU A 92 9.99 5.33 8.92
CA GLU A 92 11.26 4.93 9.53
C GLU A 92 12.43 5.14 8.56
N THR A 93 12.25 4.74 7.31
CA THR A 93 13.31 4.81 6.32
C THR A 93 13.64 6.26 5.97
N LEU A 94 12.63 7.07 5.74
CA LEU A 94 12.85 8.43 5.25
C LEU A 94 13.21 9.40 6.37
N SER A 95 12.68 9.19 7.57
CA SER A 95 13.00 10.10 8.67
C SER A 95 14.43 9.93 9.19
N ALA A 96 15.11 8.86 8.79
CA ALA A 96 16.52 8.67 9.10
C ALA A 96 17.43 9.55 8.23
N GLN A 97 16.88 10.18 7.20
CA GLN A 97 17.62 11.00 6.26
C GLN A 97 17.48 12.47 6.60
N SER A 98 18.54 13.24 6.32
CA SER A 98 18.47 14.68 6.51
C SER A 98 17.62 15.33 5.42
N ALA A 99 17.18 16.58 5.66
CA ALA A 99 16.42 17.31 4.64
C ALA A 99 17.25 17.48 3.38
N GLN A 100 18.56 17.72 3.55
CA GLN A 100 19.44 17.87 2.39
C GLN A 100 19.51 16.58 1.58
N ALA A 101 19.64 15.43 2.27
CA ALA A 101 19.69 14.14 1.57
C ALA A 101 18.38 13.87 0.83
N LEU A 102 17.24 14.17 1.47
CA LEU A 102 15.95 13.94 0.86
C LEU A 102 15.70 14.84 -0.34
N SER A 103 16.42 15.95 -0.44
CA SER A 103 16.30 16.87 -1.56
C SER A 103 17.23 16.51 -2.71
N ASP A 104 18.09 15.52 -2.53
CA ASP A 104 19.03 15.09 -3.56
C ASP A 104 18.39 14.03 -4.46
N PRO A 105 18.34 14.27 -5.79
CA PRO A 105 17.67 13.32 -6.69
C PRO A 105 18.26 11.92 -6.67
N ALA A 106 19.59 11.79 -6.55
CA ALA A 106 20.21 10.47 -6.53
C ALA A 106 19.82 9.72 -5.24
N THR A 107 19.76 10.44 -4.12
CA THR A 107 19.32 9.84 -2.87
C THR A 107 17.88 9.39 -2.96
N LYS A 108 17.02 10.22 -3.58
CA LYS A 108 15.61 9.88 -3.76
C LYS A 108 15.48 8.56 -4.53
N GLU A 109 16.23 8.40 -5.63
CA GLU A 109 16.12 7.17 -6.41
C GLU A 109 16.61 5.96 -5.62
N ARG A 110 17.67 6.12 -4.85
CA ARG A 110 18.16 5.04 -4.00
C ARG A 110 17.13 4.65 -2.95
N LEU A 111 16.48 5.65 -2.36
CA LEU A 111 15.48 5.41 -1.33
C LEU A 111 14.23 4.75 -1.90
N LYS A 112 13.85 5.10 -3.13
CA LYS A 112 12.73 4.42 -3.79
C LYS A 112 13.01 2.93 -3.90
N HIS A 113 14.24 2.59 -4.28
CA HIS A 113 14.61 1.18 -4.39
C HIS A 113 14.58 0.49 -3.04
N THR A 114 15.11 1.15 -2.02
CA THR A 114 15.12 0.62 -0.65
C THR A 114 13.69 0.37 -0.17
N LEU A 115 12.79 1.34 -0.41
CA LEU A 115 11.40 1.20 0.01
C LEU A 115 10.69 0.07 -0.72
N LYS A 116 10.97 -0.08 -2.03
CA LYS A 116 10.34 -1.15 -2.79
C LYS A 116 10.70 -2.52 -2.21
N LEU A 117 11.97 -2.71 -1.86
CA LEU A 117 12.39 -3.97 -1.26
C LEU A 117 11.73 -4.19 0.09
N ALA A 118 11.64 -3.13 0.90
CA ALA A 118 11.02 -3.24 2.22
C ALA A 118 9.53 -3.57 2.10
N TYR A 119 8.85 -2.91 1.17
CA TYR A 119 7.43 -3.18 0.95
C TYR A 119 7.21 -4.61 0.47
N GLN A 120 8.09 -5.07 -0.42
CA GLN A 120 7.98 -6.45 -0.93
C GLN A 120 8.09 -7.44 0.22
N GLU A 121 8.96 -7.17 1.16
CA GLU A 121 9.11 -8.03 2.32
C GLU A 121 7.82 -8.09 3.14
N LYS A 122 7.14 -6.95 3.29
CA LYS A 122 5.90 -6.91 4.06
C LYS A 122 4.75 -7.59 3.34
N LEU A 123 4.68 -7.46 2.02
CA LEU A 123 3.60 -8.06 1.26
C LEU A 123 3.80 -9.56 1.03
N GLY A 124 5.05 -10.01 1.00
CA GLY A 124 5.36 -11.40 0.73
C GLY A 124 5.55 -11.68 -0.75
N SER A 125 6.15 -12.82 -1.04
CA SER A 125 6.56 -13.18 -2.40
C SER A 125 5.38 -13.47 -3.31
N LYS A 126 4.20 -13.72 -2.75
CA LYS A 126 3.01 -14.02 -3.56
C LYS A 126 2.40 -12.78 -4.19
N HIS A 127 2.85 -11.60 -3.78
CA HIS A 127 2.32 -10.33 -4.26
C HIS A 127 3.46 -9.47 -4.76
N PRO A 128 4.08 -9.87 -5.88
CA PRO A 128 5.27 -9.15 -6.36
C PRO A 128 4.90 -7.75 -6.85
N ILE A 129 5.79 -6.82 -6.53
CA ILE A 129 5.66 -5.42 -6.91
C ILE A 129 6.48 -5.20 -8.19
N GLU A 130 5.84 -4.63 -9.21
CA GLU A 130 6.54 -4.26 -10.43
C GLU A 130 7.29 -2.96 -10.24
N GLU A 131 6.59 -1.95 -9.70
CA GLU A 131 7.15 -0.61 -9.66
C GLU A 131 6.61 0.14 -8.46
N LEU A 132 7.45 0.95 -7.84
CA LEU A 132 7.07 1.92 -6.82
C LEU A 132 7.01 3.28 -7.49
N ILE A 133 5.86 3.93 -7.38
CA ILE A 133 5.61 5.20 -8.03
C ILE A 133 5.44 6.26 -6.96
N VAL A 134 6.24 7.33 -7.04
CA VAL A 134 6.12 8.47 -6.13
C VAL A 134 5.39 9.56 -6.88
N SER A 135 4.15 9.83 -6.47
CA SER A 135 3.35 10.87 -7.11
C SER A 135 3.56 12.23 -6.44
N LYS A 136 4.11 12.22 -5.22
CA LYS A 136 4.34 13.45 -4.48
C LYS A 136 5.57 13.27 -3.60
N TRP A 137 6.45 14.26 -3.64
CA TRP A 137 7.68 14.28 -2.85
C TRP A 137 8.04 15.74 -2.69
N ILE A 138 7.43 16.38 -1.69
CA ILE A 138 7.48 17.83 -1.56
C ILE A 138 8.08 18.19 -0.20
N MET A 139 9.22 18.86 -0.23
CA MET A 139 9.88 19.35 0.98
C MET A 139 9.33 20.72 1.35
N GLN A 140 8.92 20.85 2.61
CA GLN A 140 8.43 22.12 3.13
C GLN A 140 9.22 22.61 4.29
#